data_b480519879e50849068691a68860c9c8
#
_entry.id   b480519879e50849068691a68860c9c8
#
_cell.length_a   1.000
_cell.length_b   1.000
_cell.length_c   1.000
_cell.angle_alpha   90.00
_cell.angle_beta   90.00
_cell.angle_gamma   90.00
#
_symmetry.space_group_name_H-M   'P 1'
#
loop_
_entity.id
_entity.type
_entity.pdbx_description
1 polymer ?
#
loop_
_entity_poly.entity_id
_entity_poly.type
_entity_poly.pdbx_seq_one_letter_code
_entity_poly.pdbx_strand_id
1 'polypeptide(L)'
;MKKVTFIMALAAAAGLASCTAQSPKANLKTDIDSLSYAIGMARTEGLDQYLAQQGIDSTQMTDFLKGFNEGASKIEKNDIAYMAGLQIGQMVSKQWVEGFNQQIFGGDSTQTISRENLLAGFVAGVIGKGIMTKE
;
A
#
# COMPACT_ATOMS: atom_id res chain seq x y z
N MET A 1 -13.41 43.59 15.98
CA MET A 1 -13.71 42.23 15.49
C MET A 1 -13.81 42.27 13.97
N LYS A 2 -12.75 41.88 13.26
CA LYS A 2 -12.72 41.91 11.79
C LYS A 2 -13.25 40.57 11.29
N LYS A 3 -14.41 40.60 10.64
CA LYS A 3 -14.99 39.42 9.96
C LYS A 3 -14.17 39.17 8.71
N VAL A 4 -13.42 38.07 8.69
CA VAL A 4 -12.76 37.57 7.48
C VAL A 4 -13.79 36.81 6.67
N THR A 5 -14.29 37.46 5.63
CA THR A 5 -15.21 36.83 4.66
C THR A 5 -14.37 36.03 3.68
N PHE A 6 -14.34 34.72 3.83
CA PHE A 6 -13.76 33.82 2.85
C PHE A 6 -14.69 33.71 1.65
N ILE A 7 -14.32 34.31 0.55
CA ILE A 7 -15.00 34.14 -0.73
C ILE A 7 -14.54 32.82 -1.34
N MET A 8 -15.36 31.80 -1.24
CA MET A 8 -15.18 30.54 -1.97
C MET A 8 -15.44 30.79 -3.45
N ALA A 9 -14.38 30.84 -4.25
CA ALA A 9 -14.50 30.76 -5.71
C ALA A 9 -14.78 29.31 -6.09
N LEU A 10 -16.03 29.01 -6.45
CA LEU A 10 -16.48 27.73 -6.98
C LEU A 10 -16.00 27.62 -8.43
N ALA A 11 -14.82 27.07 -8.66
CA ALA A 11 -14.39 26.68 -10.00
C ALA A 11 -15.01 25.33 -10.34
N ALA A 12 -16.07 25.34 -11.12
CA ALA A 12 -16.64 24.17 -11.76
C ALA A 12 -15.68 23.69 -12.86
N ALA A 13 -14.84 22.70 -12.58
CA ALA A 13 -14.14 21.93 -13.60
C ALA A 13 -14.99 20.70 -13.94
N ALA A 14 -15.82 20.84 -14.96
CA ALA A 14 -16.44 19.72 -15.65
C ALA A 14 -15.38 18.99 -16.48
N GLY A 15 -15.30 17.67 -16.32
CA GLY A 15 -14.67 16.81 -17.28
C GLY A 15 -13.41 16.11 -16.82
N LEU A 16 -13.59 14.96 -16.15
CA LEU A 16 -12.86 13.70 -16.37
C LEU A 16 -13.68 12.59 -15.69
N ALA A 17 -14.73 12.17 -16.36
CA ALA A 17 -15.40 10.92 -16.04
C ALA A 17 -14.50 9.79 -16.52
N SER A 18 -13.73 9.18 -15.64
CA SER A 18 -13.24 7.81 -15.77
C SER A 18 -12.19 7.49 -14.71
N CYS A 19 -12.61 7.30 -13.49
CA CYS A 19 -11.95 6.41 -12.52
C CYS A 19 -12.88 6.33 -11.32
N THR A 20 -13.76 5.34 -11.30
CA THR A 20 -14.60 5.04 -10.13
C THR A 20 -13.82 4.27 -9.07
N ALA A 21 -12.66 4.78 -8.65
CA ALA A 21 -12.21 4.51 -7.31
C ALA A 21 -13.13 5.33 -6.41
N GLN A 22 -13.99 4.66 -5.64
CA GLN A 22 -14.94 5.31 -4.75
C GLN A 22 -14.17 6.08 -3.68
N SER A 23 -13.85 7.35 -3.98
CA SER A 23 -13.29 8.24 -2.96
C SER A 23 -14.34 8.43 -1.88
N PRO A 24 -13.97 8.33 -0.59
CA PRO A 24 -14.86 8.70 0.48
C PRO A 24 -15.39 10.10 0.24
N LYS A 25 -16.73 10.27 0.33
CA LYS A 25 -17.33 11.61 0.15
C LYS A 25 -16.98 12.47 1.35
N ALA A 26 -16.30 13.57 1.12
CA ALA A 26 -16.01 14.54 2.17
C ALA A 26 -17.33 15.18 2.67
N ASN A 27 -17.45 15.32 3.99
CA ASN A 27 -18.57 15.98 4.65
C ASN A 27 -18.03 17.11 5.53
N LEU A 28 -17.84 18.27 4.93
CA LEU A 28 -17.17 19.43 5.53
C LEU A 28 -18.20 20.37 6.21
N LYS A 29 -18.82 19.90 7.28
CA LYS A 29 -19.84 20.68 8.02
C LYS A 29 -19.29 21.53 9.14
N THR A 30 -18.14 21.14 9.69
CA THR A 30 -17.50 21.81 10.80
C THR A 30 -16.09 22.27 10.41
N ASP A 31 -15.51 23.17 11.19
CA ASP A 31 -14.12 23.60 11.03
C ASP A 31 -13.15 22.43 11.22
N ILE A 32 -13.49 21.49 12.12
CA ILE A 32 -12.70 20.27 12.36
C ILE A 32 -12.75 19.35 11.12
N ASP A 33 -13.90 19.22 10.50
CA ASP A 33 -14.02 18.44 9.26
C ASP A 33 -13.15 19.04 8.15
N SER A 34 -13.21 20.35 7.98
CA SER A 34 -12.41 21.07 6.99
C SER A 34 -10.90 20.98 7.27
N LEU A 35 -10.51 21.09 8.54
CA LEU A 35 -9.12 20.92 8.97
C LEU A 35 -8.64 19.48 8.70
N SER A 36 -9.44 18.49 9.04
CA SER A 36 -9.11 17.06 8.82
C SER A 36 -8.89 16.77 7.34
N TYR A 37 -9.75 17.29 6.48
CA TYR A 37 -9.62 17.16 5.04
C TYR A 37 -8.35 17.84 4.51
N ALA A 38 -8.07 19.06 4.96
CA ALA A 38 -6.88 19.80 4.57
C ALA A 38 -5.58 19.09 5.01
N ILE A 39 -5.55 18.52 6.20
CA ILE A 39 -4.43 17.69 6.67
C ILE A 39 -4.24 16.48 5.76
N GLY A 40 -5.32 15.77 5.40
CA GLY A 40 -5.25 14.64 4.47
C GLY A 40 -4.63 15.03 3.13
N MET A 41 -5.07 16.14 2.54
CA MET A 41 -4.48 16.65 1.29
C MET A 41 -3.01 17.01 1.43
N ALA A 42 -2.64 17.73 2.50
CA ALA A 42 -1.25 18.15 2.71
C ALA A 42 -0.29 16.97 2.92
N ARG A 43 -0.76 15.83 3.42
CA ARG A 43 0.05 14.63 3.63
C ARG A 43 0.32 13.81 2.38
N THR A 44 -0.22 14.20 1.23
CA THR A 44 0.11 13.59 -0.06
C THR A 44 1.36 14.19 -0.71
N GLU A 45 1.97 15.21 -0.11
CA GLU A 45 3.22 15.78 -0.62
C GLU A 45 4.33 14.73 -0.67
N GLY A 46 4.95 14.55 -1.85
CA GLY A 46 5.98 13.55 -2.08
C GLY A 46 5.48 12.11 -2.29
N LEU A 47 4.17 11.86 -2.19
CA LEU A 47 3.61 10.54 -2.39
C LEU A 47 3.84 10.01 -3.82
N ASP A 48 3.78 10.88 -4.81
CA ASP A 48 4.04 10.56 -6.22
C ASP A 48 5.47 10.04 -6.43
N GLN A 49 6.45 10.66 -5.80
CA GLN A 49 7.84 10.21 -5.85
C GLN A 49 8.02 8.85 -5.16
N TYR A 50 7.38 8.68 -4.00
CA TYR A 50 7.39 7.39 -3.30
C TYR A 50 6.78 6.27 -4.15
N LEU A 51 5.62 6.52 -4.76
CA LEU A 51 4.94 5.55 -5.62
C LEU A 51 5.78 5.20 -6.86
N ALA A 52 6.41 6.20 -7.48
CA ALA A 52 7.30 5.99 -8.61
C ALA A 52 8.51 5.11 -8.25
N GLN A 53 9.09 5.27 -7.06
CA GLN A 53 10.17 4.42 -6.56
C GLN A 53 9.72 2.95 -6.35
N GLN A 54 8.43 2.74 -6.09
CA GLN A 54 7.83 1.40 -6.00
C GLN A 54 7.41 0.84 -7.38
N GLY A 55 7.66 1.58 -8.47
CA GLY A 55 7.24 1.21 -9.81
C GLY A 55 5.73 1.37 -10.06
N ILE A 56 5.07 2.21 -9.25
CA ILE A 56 3.64 2.49 -9.36
C ILE A 56 3.47 3.80 -10.13
N ASP A 57 2.80 3.74 -11.26
CA ASP A 57 2.49 4.90 -12.10
C ASP A 57 0.97 5.16 -12.16
N SER A 58 0.56 6.06 -13.04
CA SER A 58 -0.84 6.43 -13.19
C SER A 58 -1.77 5.28 -13.59
N THR A 59 -1.23 4.21 -14.21
CA THR A 59 -2.03 3.06 -14.65
C THR A 59 -2.46 2.17 -13.48
N GLN A 60 -1.68 2.14 -12.40
CA GLN A 60 -1.98 1.38 -11.19
C GLN A 60 -2.66 2.22 -10.09
N MET A 61 -2.93 3.51 -10.33
CA MET A 61 -3.49 4.40 -9.33
C MET A 61 -4.86 3.94 -8.80
N THR A 62 -5.67 3.34 -9.65
CA THR A 62 -6.97 2.76 -9.24
C THR A 62 -6.79 1.63 -8.22
N ASP A 63 -5.84 0.74 -8.47
CA ASP A 63 -5.55 -0.37 -7.56
C ASP A 63 -4.91 0.12 -6.26
N PHE A 64 -4.04 1.13 -6.35
CA PHE A 64 -3.49 1.79 -5.17
C PHE A 64 -4.58 2.38 -4.28
N LEU A 65 -5.52 3.15 -4.84
CA LEU A 65 -6.61 3.77 -4.10
C LEU A 65 -7.58 2.74 -3.52
N LYS A 66 -7.83 1.64 -4.24
CA LYS A 66 -8.61 0.52 -3.73
C LYS A 66 -7.94 -0.09 -2.50
N GLY A 67 -6.65 -0.39 -2.60
CA GLY A 67 -5.87 -0.92 -1.48
C GLY A 67 -5.81 0.04 -0.29
N PHE A 68 -5.66 1.34 -0.54
CA PHE A 68 -5.68 2.38 0.48
C PHE A 68 -7.03 2.40 1.24
N ASN A 69 -8.15 2.44 0.52
CA ASN A 69 -9.48 2.47 1.13
C ASN A 69 -9.79 1.19 1.92
N GLU A 70 -9.39 0.05 1.38
CA GLU A 70 -9.53 -1.23 2.06
C GLU A 70 -8.68 -1.29 3.32
N GLY A 71 -7.41 -0.89 3.24
CA GLY A 71 -6.50 -0.85 4.38
C GLY A 71 -6.93 0.13 5.46
N ALA A 72 -7.40 1.31 5.07
CA ALA A 72 -7.88 2.35 6.00
C ALA A 72 -9.13 1.93 6.79
N SER A 73 -9.92 0.99 6.28
CA SER A 73 -11.10 0.44 6.97
C SER A 73 -10.78 -0.75 7.88
N LYS A 74 -9.58 -1.32 7.79
CA LYS A 74 -9.16 -2.53 8.52
C LYS A 74 -8.36 -2.16 9.77
N ILE A 75 -9.04 -1.95 10.87
CA ILE A 75 -8.45 -1.49 12.14
C ILE A 75 -8.53 -2.53 13.27
N GLU A 76 -9.28 -3.61 13.06
CA GLU A 76 -9.40 -4.67 14.04
C GLU A 76 -8.13 -5.54 14.11
N LYS A 77 -7.90 -6.16 15.25
CA LYS A 77 -6.68 -6.96 15.49
C LYS A 77 -6.45 -8.07 14.45
N ASN A 78 -7.52 -8.73 14.02
CA ASN A 78 -7.43 -9.79 13.02
C ASN A 78 -7.11 -9.24 11.63
N ASP A 79 -7.65 -8.06 11.29
CA ASP A 79 -7.34 -7.36 10.05
C ASP A 79 -5.88 -6.92 10.00
N ILE A 80 -5.35 -6.41 11.11
CA ILE A 80 -3.94 -6.04 11.25
C ILE A 80 -3.04 -7.27 11.01
N ALA A 81 -3.39 -8.41 11.59
CA ALA A 81 -2.65 -9.66 11.38
C ALA A 81 -2.70 -10.13 9.91
N TYR A 82 -3.85 -10.02 9.27
CA TYR A 82 -4.01 -10.34 7.84
C TYR A 82 -3.16 -9.42 6.95
N MET A 83 -3.18 -8.12 7.20
CA MET A 83 -2.37 -7.15 6.46
C MET A 83 -0.87 -7.39 6.65
N ALA A 84 -0.44 -7.70 7.87
CA ALA A 84 0.94 -8.09 8.14
C ALA A 84 1.34 -9.34 7.33
N GLY A 85 0.46 -10.32 7.24
CA GLY A 85 0.65 -11.51 6.41
C GLY A 85 0.81 -11.19 4.93
N LEU A 86 -0.01 -10.30 4.38
CA LEU A 86 0.12 -9.83 2.98
C LEU A 86 1.48 -9.16 2.74
N GLN A 87 1.89 -8.26 3.62
CA GLN A 87 3.16 -7.54 3.50
C GLN A 87 4.37 -8.50 3.57
N ILE A 88 4.37 -9.39 4.54
CA ILE A 88 5.45 -10.39 4.69
C ILE A 88 5.46 -11.35 3.50
N GLY A 89 4.28 -11.81 3.05
CA GLY A 89 4.17 -12.69 1.88
C GLY A 89 4.76 -12.07 0.62
N GLN A 90 4.51 -10.79 0.37
CA GLN A 90 5.11 -10.06 -0.76
C GLN A 90 6.63 -9.94 -0.61
N MET A 91 7.11 -9.61 0.58
CA MET A 91 8.53 -9.50 0.87
C MET A 91 9.26 -10.84 0.63
N VAL A 92 8.75 -11.93 1.19
CA VAL A 92 9.34 -13.27 1.02
C VAL A 92 9.30 -13.70 -0.44
N SER A 93 8.18 -13.48 -1.11
CA SER A 93 7.93 -13.92 -2.48
C SER A 93 8.74 -13.18 -3.54
N LYS A 94 9.13 -11.93 -3.28
CA LYS A 94 9.87 -11.09 -4.22
C LYS A 94 11.29 -10.81 -3.73
N GLN A 95 11.42 -10.05 -2.66
CA GLN A 95 12.73 -9.56 -2.21
C GLN A 95 13.66 -10.69 -1.74
N TRP A 96 13.13 -11.68 -1.01
CA TRP A 96 13.97 -12.78 -0.54
C TRP A 96 14.39 -13.70 -1.66
N VAL A 97 13.51 -14.00 -2.61
CA VAL A 97 13.87 -14.83 -3.78
C VAL A 97 15.01 -14.18 -4.56
N GLU A 98 14.86 -12.88 -4.87
CA GLU A 98 15.89 -12.12 -5.59
C GLU A 98 17.19 -12.03 -4.79
N GLY A 99 17.11 -11.70 -3.50
CA GLY A 99 18.25 -11.56 -2.61
C GLY A 99 19.04 -12.87 -2.44
N PHE A 100 18.35 -13.99 -2.23
CA PHE A 100 19.00 -15.30 -2.10
C PHE A 100 19.55 -15.80 -3.43
N ASN A 101 18.90 -15.55 -4.54
CA ASN A 101 19.46 -15.87 -5.85
C ASN A 101 20.78 -15.14 -6.08
N GLN A 102 20.82 -13.85 -5.75
CA GLN A 102 22.05 -13.07 -5.85
C GLN A 102 23.15 -13.57 -4.90
N GLN A 103 22.77 -13.88 -3.66
CA GLN A 103 23.71 -14.33 -2.62
C GLN A 103 24.29 -15.72 -2.89
N ILE A 104 23.44 -16.66 -3.35
CA ILE A 104 23.80 -18.08 -3.51
C ILE A 104 24.42 -18.34 -4.88
N PHE A 105 23.87 -17.75 -5.93
CA PHE A 105 24.26 -18.04 -7.32
C PHE A 105 25.04 -16.90 -7.98
N GLY A 106 25.30 -15.80 -7.25
CA GLY A 106 26.14 -14.71 -7.75
C GLY A 106 25.64 -14.05 -9.03
N GLY A 107 24.32 -14.11 -9.30
CA GLY A 107 23.71 -13.57 -10.51
C GLY A 107 23.67 -14.54 -11.69
N ASP A 108 24.02 -15.81 -11.50
CA ASP A 108 23.80 -16.85 -12.52
C ASP A 108 22.31 -17.03 -12.79
N SER A 109 21.84 -16.51 -13.93
CA SER A 109 20.42 -16.56 -14.32
C SER A 109 19.90 -17.96 -14.69
N THR A 110 20.80 -18.96 -14.78
CA THR A 110 20.40 -20.35 -15.07
C THR A 110 19.93 -21.08 -13.82
N GLN A 111 20.19 -20.52 -12.63
CA GLN A 111 19.82 -21.10 -11.35
C GLN A 111 18.94 -20.13 -10.54
N THR A 112 17.92 -20.70 -9.90
CA THR A 112 17.05 -19.95 -9.01
C THR A 112 16.54 -20.83 -7.88
N ILE A 113 16.40 -20.28 -6.69
CA ILE A 113 15.70 -20.98 -5.60
C ILE A 113 14.22 -21.16 -5.95
N SER A 114 13.64 -22.27 -5.49
CA SER A 114 12.21 -22.49 -5.64
C SER A 114 11.42 -21.57 -4.73
N ARG A 115 10.71 -20.61 -5.31
CA ARG A 115 9.79 -19.73 -4.59
C ARG A 115 8.73 -20.50 -3.82
N GLU A 116 8.18 -21.56 -4.42
CA GLU A 116 7.16 -22.41 -3.79
C GLU A 116 7.69 -23.09 -2.54
N ASN A 117 8.88 -23.68 -2.63
CA ASN A 117 9.52 -24.33 -1.48
C ASN A 117 9.93 -23.35 -0.41
N LEU A 118 10.39 -22.14 -0.78
CA LEU A 118 10.70 -21.07 0.16
C LEU A 118 9.44 -20.66 0.97
N LEU A 119 8.32 -20.46 0.28
CA LEU A 119 7.06 -20.10 0.92
C LEU A 119 6.53 -21.24 1.81
N ALA A 120 6.60 -22.48 1.34
CA ALA A 120 6.22 -23.66 2.13
C ALA A 120 7.06 -23.80 3.39
N GLY A 121 8.38 -23.61 3.27
CA GLY A 121 9.31 -23.63 4.40
C GLY A 121 9.04 -22.51 5.40
N PHE A 122 8.74 -21.30 4.90
CA PHE A 122 8.36 -20.17 5.76
C PHE A 122 7.10 -20.51 6.59
N VAL A 123 6.03 -20.96 5.93
CA VAL A 123 4.79 -21.36 6.63
C VAL A 123 5.05 -22.47 7.64
N ALA A 124 5.79 -23.52 7.25
CA ALA A 124 6.15 -24.63 8.13
C ALA A 124 6.94 -24.14 9.36
N GLY A 125 7.84 -23.17 9.15
CA GLY A 125 8.61 -22.54 10.22
C GLY A 125 7.74 -21.74 11.20
N VAL A 126 6.74 -20.99 10.68
CA VAL A 126 5.81 -20.21 11.52
C VAL A 126 4.93 -21.10 12.37
N ILE A 127 4.41 -22.21 11.84
CA ILE A 127 3.52 -23.12 12.58
C ILE A 127 4.28 -24.23 13.35
N GLY A 128 5.60 -24.26 13.29
CA GLY A 128 6.42 -25.24 13.98
C GLY A 128 6.30 -26.68 13.46
N LYS A 129 5.95 -26.84 12.17
CA LYS A 129 5.74 -28.15 11.52
C LYS A 129 6.69 -28.37 10.34
N GLY A 130 7.92 -27.90 10.45
CA GLY A 130 8.94 -28.14 9.42
C GLY A 130 9.32 -29.61 9.31
N ILE A 131 9.58 -30.06 8.07
CA ILE A 131 10.09 -31.42 7.78
C ILE A 131 11.62 -31.46 7.90
N MET A 132 12.27 -30.31 8.07
CA MET A 132 13.70 -30.15 8.29
C MET A 132 13.95 -29.33 9.54
N THR A 133 15.10 -29.47 10.16
CA THR A 133 15.51 -28.63 11.30
C THR A 133 15.82 -27.21 10.83
N LYS A 134 15.78 -26.25 11.76
CA LYS A 134 16.14 -24.84 11.48
C LYS A 134 17.63 -24.57 11.66
N GLU A 135 18.43 -25.61 11.89
CA GLU A 135 19.89 -25.52 12.08
C GLU A 135 20.64 -25.21 10.80
#